data_8b0b846259e8e2138d33f876e3577fc9
#
_entry.id   8b0b846259e8e2138d33f876e3577fc9
#
_cell.length_a   1.000
_cell.length_b   1.000
_cell.length_c   1.000
_cell.angle_alpha   90.00
_cell.angle_beta   90.00
_cell.angle_gamma   90.00
#
_symmetry.space_group_name_H-M   'P 1'
#
loop_
_entity.id
_entity.type
_entity.pdbx_description
1 polymer ?
#
loop_
_entity_poly.entity_id
_entity_poly.type
_entity_poly.pdbx_seq_one_letter_code
_entity_poly.pdbx_strand_id
1 'polypeptide(L)'
;MKYSYIIFLFVIGLVSCKKKETTTTNTNTPDTYGYNSSLTITEQNTLNNNNALTFNSSFATAKFVKVNLNFPRQVGISFNIDSVLFNNKLLHLYYNPNEPYLMAYTDTIPLTPYPPFVWNIRGSSEYPSYKDTITDSIPKFTKYSSIPDSISQSGNTSLVLGSTNADSIYIGISGSQGSGWGKTLPSTTSSITVSNANWLTLTTTGKISFTCFKQYSKMVGSDKINYKISSEYTKTISIVP
;
A
#
# COMPACT_ATOMS: atom_id res chain seq x y z
N MET A 1 -67.62 35.71 -40.35
CA MET A 1 -66.48 35.21 -39.64
C MET A 1 -66.66 33.73 -39.35
N LYS A 2 -65.98 32.87 -40.06
CA LYS A 2 -66.05 31.40 -39.91
C LYS A 2 -64.76 30.93 -39.33
N TYR A 3 -64.79 30.39 -38.12
CA TYR A 3 -63.64 29.74 -37.49
C TYR A 3 -63.61 28.25 -37.83
N SER A 4 -62.61 27.82 -38.59
CA SER A 4 -62.33 26.43 -38.87
C SER A 4 -61.46 25.85 -37.76
N TYR A 5 -61.97 24.87 -37.03
CA TYR A 5 -61.21 24.09 -36.10
C TYR A 5 -60.55 22.92 -36.81
N ILE A 6 -59.21 22.94 -36.83
CA ILE A 6 -58.42 21.81 -37.30
C ILE A 6 -58.19 20.92 -36.07
N ILE A 7 -58.80 19.75 -36.08
CA ILE A 7 -58.60 18.71 -35.09
C ILE A 7 -57.36 17.92 -35.53
N PHE A 8 -56.26 18.07 -34.78
CA PHE A 8 -55.05 17.27 -34.98
C PHE A 8 -55.22 15.96 -34.22
N LEU A 9 -55.47 14.88 -34.96
CA LEU A 9 -55.52 13.52 -34.39
C LEU A 9 -54.09 13.03 -34.16
N PHE A 10 -53.68 13.01 -32.92
CA PHE A 10 -52.40 12.42 -32.49
C PHE A 10 -52.57 10.90 -32.39
N VAL A 11 -52.14 10.18 -33.40
CA VAL A 11 -52.03 8.71 -33.33
C VAL A 11 -50.78 8.35 -32.54
N ILE A 12 -50.97 8.00 -31.29
CA ILE A 12 -49.91 7.45 -30.44
C ILE A 12 -49.73 5.98 -30.82
N GLY A 13 -48.74 5.73 -31.68
CA GLY A 13 -48.27 4.37 -31.94
C GLY A 13 -47.59 3.78 -30.70
N LEU A 14 -48.27 2.92 -30.02
CA LEU A 14 -47.70 2.08 -28.98
C LEU A 14 -46.72 1.08 -29.62
N VAL A 15 -45.46 1.47 -29.72
CA VAL A 15 -44.38 0.51 -30.03
C VAL A 15 -44.19 -0.35 -28.81
N SER A 16 -44.81 -1.50 -28.76
CA SER A 16 -44.54 -2.55 -27.78
C SER A 16 -43.13 -3.05 -27.99
N CYS A 17 -42.17 -2.48 -27.29
CA CYS A 17 -40.86 -3.10 -27.12
C CYS A 17 -41.03 -4.41 -26.39
N LYS A 18 -41.14 -5.52 -27.11
CA LYS A 18 -40.93 -6.84 -26.55
C LYS A 18 -39.50 -6.87 -26.01
N LYS A 19 -39.37 -6.76 -24.67
CA LYS A 19 -38.14 -7.00 -23.93
C LYS A 19 -37.75 -8.44 -24.24
N LYS A 20 -36.72 -8.59 -25.09
CA LYS A 20 -36.11 -9.89 -25.35
C LYS A 20 -35.53 -10.31 -24.01
N GLU A 21 -36.19 -11.23 -23.32
CA GLU A 21 -35.60 -11.91 -22.17
C GLU A 21 -34.37 -12.62 -22.68
N THR A 22 -33.22 -11.98 -22.48
CA THR A 22 -31.94 -12.66 -22.59
C THR A 22 -31.93 -13.63 -21.43
N THR A 23 -32.27 -14.88 -21.70
CA THR A 23 -31.99 -15.99 -20.80
C THR A 23 -30.48 -15.98 -20.64
N THR A 24 -30.02 -15.31 -19.60
CA THR A 24 -28.64 -15.44 -19.11
C THR A 24 -28.59 -16.86 -18.58
N THR A 25 -28.14 -17.78 -19.42
CA THR A 25 -27.63 -19.06 -18.97
C THR A 25 -26.51 -18.70 -18.01
N ASN A 26 -26.84 -18.76 -16.73
CA ASN A 26 -25.86 -18.70 -15.67
C ASN A 26 -25.03 -19.99 -15.80
N THR A 27 -24.06 -19.97 -16.71
CA THR A 27 -22.99 -20.94 -16.66
C THR A 27 -22.24 -20.59 -15.39
N ASN A 28 -22.59 -21.26 -14.31
CA ASN A 28 -21.80 -21.29 -13.09
C ASN A 28 -20.43 -21.89 -13.44
N THR A 29 -19.58 -21.10 -14.05
CA THR A 29 -18.16 -21.39 -14.08
C THR A 29 -17.73 -21.39 -12.61
N PRO A 30 -17.22 -22.51 -12.10
CA PRO A 30 -16.80 -22.54 -10.70
C PRO A 30 -15.83 -21.39 -10.45
N ASP A 31 -16.07 -20.65 -9.37
CA ASP A 31 -15.19 -19.56 -8.99
C ASP A 31 -13.78 -20.10 -8.84
N THR A 32 -12.88 -19.61 -9.66
CA THR A 32 -11.46 -19.95 -9.58
C THR A 32 -10.80 -18.91 -8.69
N TYR A 33 -10.27 -19.35 -7.55
CA TYR A 33 -9.56 -18.49 -6.61
C TYR A 33 -8.06 -18.65 -6.76
N GLY A 34 -7.36 -17.52 -6.68
CA GLY A 34 -5.93 -17.46 -6.49
C GLY A 34 -5.61 -16.83 -5.14
N TYR A 35 -4.40 -17.04 -4.66
CA TYR A 35 -3.93 -16.41 -3.43
C TYR A 35 -2.92 -15.31 -3.74
N ASN A 36 -3.04 -14.19 -3.06
CA ASN A 36 -2.13 -13.08 -3.14
C ASN A 36 -1.66 -12.77 -1.72
N SER A 37 -0.50 -13.25 -1.38
CA SER A 37 0.06 -13.10 -0.04
C SER A 37 1.17 -12.08 -0.02
N SER A 38 1.32 -11.38 1.09
CA SER A 38 2.42 -10.45 1.29
C SER A 38 3.14 -10.68 2.61
N LEU A 39 4.47 -10.72 2.55
CA LEU A 39 5.36 -10.83 3.69
C LEU A 39 6.22 -9.58 3.73
N THR A 40 6.08 -8.80 4.81
CA THR A 40 6.70 -7.49 4.92
C THR A 40 7.58 -7.43 6.18
N ILE A 41 8.77 -6.85 6.02
CA ILE A 41 9.65 -6.47 7.12
C ILE A 41 9.83 -4.96 7.02
N THR A 42 9.50 -4.24 8.10
CA THR A 42 9.61 -2.78 8.14
C THR A 42 10.37 -2.34 9.36
N GLU A 43 11.39 -1.52 9.16
CA GLU A 43 12.10 -0.79 10.21
C GLU A 43 11.59 0.65 10.23
N GLN A 44 11.27 1.17 11.40
CA GLN A 44 10.81 2.55 11.57
C GLN A 44 11.83 3.37 12.34
N ASN A 45 12.14 4.53 11.81
CA ASN A 45 13.11 5.47 12.35
C ASN A 45 12.51 6.87 12.40
N THR A 46 12.86 7.63 13.43
CA THR A 46 12.52 9.05 13.54
C THR A 46 13.79 9.88 13.52
N LEU A 47 13.72 11.03 12.87
CA LEU A 47 14.77 12.02 12.85
C LEU A 47 14.33 13.22 13.70
N ASN A 48 15.20 13.67 14.59
CA ASN A 48 14.99 14.91 15.33
C ASN A 48 15.37 16.13 14.45
N ASN A 49 15.22 17.33 14.98
CA ASN A 49 15.51 18.57 14.26
C ASN A 49 16.98 18.70 13.82
N ASN A 50 17.91 18.02 14.51
CA ASN A 50 19.32 18.00 14.13
C ASN A 50 19.65 16.84 13.15
N ASN A 51 18.64 16.20 12.58
CA ASN A 51 18.77 15.00 11.74
C ASN A 51 19.47 13.81 12.45
N ALA A 52 19.49 13.81 13.78
CA ALA A 52 19.95 12.65 14.51
C ALA A 52 18.88 11.53 14.46
N LEU A 53 19.34 10.36 14.11
CA LEU A 53 18.49 9.18 13.93
C LEU A 53 18.14 8.54 15.26
N THR A 54 16.85 8.31 15.49
CA THR A 54 16.36 7.45 16.57
C THR A 54 15.65 6.28 15.93
N PHE A 55 16.11 5.09 16.26
CA PHE A 55 15.43 3.86 15.89
C PHE A 55 14.21 3.67 16.80
N ASN A 56 13.04 3.42 16.24
CA ASN A 56 11.81 3.26 17.01
C ASN A 56 11.42 1.79 17.18
N SER A 57 11.22 1.09 16.07
CA SER A 57 10.69 -0.27 16.07
C SER A 57 10.93 -0.97 14.74
N SER A 58 10.86 -2.28 14.75
CA SER A 58 10.75 -3.08 13.54
C SER A 58 9.55 -4.01 13.64
N PHE A 59 8.94 -4.30 12.52
CA PHE A 59 7.77 -5.16 12.41
C PHE A 59 7.97 -6.21 11.34
N ALA A 60 7.49 -7.42 11.62
CA ALA A 60 7.23 -8.43 10.62
C ALA A 60 5.72 -8.56 10.45
N THR A 61 5.25 -8.52 9.22
CA THR A 61 3.81 -8.59 8.91
C THR A 61 3.57 -9.54 7.75
N ALA A 62 2.60 -10.44 7.91
CA ALA A 62 2.12 -11.34 6.87
C ALA A 62 0.63 -11.14 6.64
N LYS A 63 0.23 -11.02 5.39
CA LYS A 63 -1.18 -10.92 4.96
C LYS A 63 -1.46 -11.99 3.93
N PHE A 64 -2.61 -12.64 4.05
CA PHE A 64 -3.06 -13.68 3.15
C PHE A 64 -4.43 -13.30 2.61
N VAL A 65 -4.53 -13.21 1.28
CA VAL A 65 -5.72 -12.73 0.60
C VAL A 65 -6.11 -13.72 -0.49
N LYS A 66 -7.37 -14.15 -0.48
CA LYS A 66 -7.98 -14.97 -1.52
C LYS A 66 -8.63 -14.04 -2.54
N VAL A 67 -8.23 -14.12 -3.78
CA VAL A 67 -8.71 -13.27 -4.88
C VAL A 67 -9.48 -14.12 -5.87
N ASN A 68 -10.70 -13.69 -6.22
CA ASN A 68 -11.46 -14.33 -7.28
C ASN A 68 -10.84 -13.99 -8.65
N LEU A 69 -10.29 -14.97 -9.34
CA LEU A 69 -9.60 -14.78 -10.62
C LEU A 69 -10.56 -14.41 -11.76
N ASN A 70 -11.86 -14.75 -11.61
CA ASN A 70 -12.88 -14.35 -12.58
C ASN A 70 -13.27 -12.87 -12.45
N PHE A 71 -13.00 -12.27 -11.27
CA PHE A 71 -13.28 -10.88 -10.97
C PHE A 71 -12.08 -10.20 -10.28
N PRO A 72 -10.95 -10.01 -10.97
CA PRO A 72 -9.69 -9.56 -10.36
C PRO A 72 -9.73 -8.13 -9.79
N ARG A 73 -10.79 -7.36 -10.07
CA ARG A 73 -11.00 -6.02 -9.50
C ARG A 73 -11.76 -6.03 -8.18
N GLN A 74 -12.26 -7.19 -7.74
CA GLN A 74 -12.89 -7.29 -6.42
C GLN A 74 -11.82 -7.27 -5.32
N VAL A 75 -12.18 -6.66 -4.20
CA VAL A 75 -11.34 -6.67 -3.00
C VAL A 75 -11.19 -8.12 -2.55
N GLY A 76 -9.95 -8.56 -2.41
CA GLY A 76 -9.69 -9.91 -1.93
C GLY A 76 -10.15 -10.09 -0.48
N ILE A 77 -10.51 -11.31 -0.13
CA ILE A 77 -10.96 -11.67 1.21
C ILE A 77 -9.79 -12.25 1.98
N SER A 78 -9.48 -11.67 3.15
CA SER A 78 -8.51 -12.26 4.05
C SER A 78 -9.00 -13.58 4.61
N PHE A 79 -8.09 -14.51 4.83
CA PHE A 79 -8.40 -15.82 5.42
C PHE A 79 -7.34 -16.18 6.45
N ASN A 80 -7.72 -17.05 7.38
CA ASN A 80 -6.85 -17.51 8.46
C ASN A 80 -5.85 -18.57 7.98
N ILE A 81 -4.65 -18.45 8.51
CA ILE A 81 -3.59 -19.45 8.45
C ILE A 81 -3.40 -20.02 9.86
N ASP A 82 -3.02 -21.29 9.99
CA ASP A 82 -2.85 -21.92 11.29
C ASP A 82 -1.84 -21.18 12.17
N SER A 83 -0.69 -20.84 11.61
CA SER A 83 0.26 -19.96 12.28
C SER A 83 1.31 -19.40 11.33
N VAL A 84 1.86 -18.25 11.69
CA VAL A 84 2.94 -17.59 10.99
C VAL A 84 4.08 -17.33 11.97
N LEU A 85 5.26 -17.84 11.67
CA LEU A 85 6.46 -17.58 12.45
C LEU A 85 7.45 -16.77 11.62
N PHE A 86 8.05 -15.78 12.26
CA PHE A 86 9.18 -15.02 11.72
C PHE A 86 10.40 -15.22 12.64
N ASN A 87 11.49 -15.74 12.11
CA ASN A 87 12.70 -16.10 12.88
C ASN A 87 12.36 -16.92 14.13
N ASN A 88 11.49 -17.91 13.99
CA ASN A 88 10.94 -18.77 15.05
C ASN A 88 10.06 -18.05 16.09
N LYS A 89 9.78 -16.77 15.96
CA LYS A 89 8.83 -16.04 16.79
C LYS A 89 7.44 -16.13 16.15
N LEU A 90 6.43 -16.53 16.93
CA LEU A 90 5.05 -16.55 16.50
C LEU A 90 4.55 -15.11 16.33
N LEU A 91 3.95 -14.80 15.17
CA LEU A 91 3.28 -13.54 14.92
C LEU A 91 1.82 -13.64 15.40
N HIS A 92 1.33 -12.55 15.97
CA HIS A 92 -0.04 -12.47 16.46
C HIS A 92 -0.99 -12.01 15.36
N LEU A 93 -2.18 -12.62 15.30
CA LEU A 93 -3.22 -12.19 14.39
C LEU A 93 -3.77 -10.85 14.86
N TYR A 94 -3.63 -9.84 14.02
CA TYR A 94 -4.25 -8.54 14.20
C TYR A 94 -5.50 -8.44 13.33
N TYR A 95 -6.61 -8.11 13.98
CA TYR A 95 -7.89 -7.88 13.34
C TYR A 95 -8.26 -6.41 13.50
N ASN A 96 -8.48 -5.71 12.39
CA ASN A 96 -9.02 -4.35 12.43
C ASN A 96 -10.55 -4.42 12.34
N PRO A 97 -11.30 -4.07 13.39
CA PRO A 97 -12.77 -4.14 13.37
C PRO A 97 -13.41 -3.19 12.33
N ASN A 98 -12.69 -2.12 11.94
CA ASN A 98 -13.17 -1.18 10.92
C ASN A 98 -12.87 -1.65 9.49
N GLU A 99 -11.99 -2.63 9.34
CA GLU A 99 -11.60 -3.22 8.06
C GLU A 99 -11.54 -4.74 8.18
N PRO A 100 -12.69 -5.40 8.37
CA PRO A 100 -12.75 -6.84 8.67
C PRO A 100 -12.17 -7.74 7.56
N TYR A 101 -11.95 -7.18 6.38
CA TYR A 101 -11.32 -7.90 5.25
C TYR A 101 -9.79 -7.88 5.31
N LEU A 102 -9.18 -7.11 6.23
CA LEU A 102 -7.74 -6.95 6.34
C LEU A 102 -7.23 -7.54 7.65
N MET A 103 -7.14 -8.84 7.70
CA MET A 103 -6.43 -9.54 8.78
C MET A 103 -4.93 -9.59 8.46
N ALA A 104 -4.10 -9.39 9.46
CA ALA A 104 -2.66 -9.51 9.33
C ALA A 104 -2.06 -10.23 10.54
N TYR A 105 -1.11 -11.10 10.29
CA TYR A 105 -0.21 -11.61 11.33
C TYR A 105 0.93 -10.62 11.48
N THR A 106 1.08 -10.01 12.64
CA THR A 106 2.10 -8.98 12.85
C THR A 106 2.66 -9.03 14.27
N ASP A 107 3.91 -8.64 14.41
CA ASP A 107 4.53 -8.40 15.70
C ASP A 107 5.74 -7.50 15.56
N THR A 108 6.13 -6.88 16.67
CA THR A 108 7.43 -6.23 16.79
C THR A 108 8.53 -7.28 16.80
N ILE A 109 9.59 -7.02 16.05
CA ILE A 109 10.79 -7.87 15.99
C ILE A 109 11.96 -7.13 16.64
N PRO A 110 13.08 -7.81 16.95
CA PRO A 110 14.24 -7.17 17.54
C PRO A 110 14.70 -5.94 16.76
N LEU A 111 15.22 -4.95 17.48
CA LEU A 111 15.56 -3.61 17.00
C LEU A 111 16.57 -3.55 15.85
N THR A 112 17.35 -4.59 15.65
CA THR A 112 18.31 -4.67 14.54
C THR A 112 18.14 -6.00 13.83
N PRO A 113 17.11 -6.12 12.99
CA PRO A 113 16.93 -7.35 12.28
C PRO A 113 18.04 -7.50 11.22
N TYR A 114 18.86 -8.51 11.38
CA TYR A 114 19.85 -8.91 10.40
C TYR A 114 19.38 -10.15 9.64
N PRO A 115 19.67 -10.26 8.35
CA PRO A 115 19.42 -11.48 7.61
C PRO A 115 20.27 -12.64 8.19
N PRO A 116 19.84 -13.89 8.02
CA PRO A 116 18.69 -14.30 7.25
C PRO A 116 17.34 -14.08 7.95
N PHE A 117 16.33 -13.64 7.20
CA PHE A 117 14.95 -13.53 7.67
C PHE A 117 14.19 -14.78 7.27
N VAL A 118 13.78 -15.57 8.26
CA VAL A 118 13.13 -16.86 8.03
C VAL A 118 11.63 -16.75 8.30
N TRP A 119 10.84 -16.95 7.25
CA TRP A 119 9.39 -17.11 7.34
C TRP A 119 9.02 -18.58 7.36
N ASN A 120 8.19 -18.98 8.30
CA ASN A 120 7.62 -20.32 8.37
C ASN A 120 6.10 -20.20 8.50
N ILE A 121 5.42 -20.52 7.44
CA ILE A 121 3.97 -20.44 7.33
C ILE A 121 3.44 -21.85 7.51
N ARG A 122 2.72 -22.10 8.59
CA ARG A 122 1.93 -23.30 8.77
C ARG A 122 0.57 -23.03 8.14
N GLY A 123 0.36 -23.59 6.96
CA GLY A 123 -0.84 -23.36 6.17
C GLY A 123 -2.14 -23.70 6.90
N SER A 124 -3.18 -23.84 6.15
CA SER A 124 -4.49 -24.29 6.60
C SER A 124 -4.99 -25.38 5.64
N SER A 125 -6.23 -25.82 5.79
CA SER A 125 -6.84 -26.73 4.81
C SER A 125 -6.92 -26.13 3.40
N GLU A 126 -6.92 -24.79 3.29
CA GLU A 126 -7.04 -24.09 2.01
C GLU A 126 -5.70 -23.52 1.48
N TYR A 127 -4.68 -23.41 2.32
CA TYR A 127 -3.42 -22.75 1.97
C TYR A 127 -2.21 -23.63 2.34
N PRO A 128 -1.26 -23.84 1.43
CA PRO A 128 -0.14 -24.72 1.67
C PRO A 128 0.82 -24.19 2.73
N SER A 129 1.42 -25.10 3.49
CA SER A 129 2.54 -24.74 4.35
C SER A 129 3.79 -24.49 3.51
N TYR A 130 4.57 -23.47 3.85
CA TYR A 130 5.86 -23.25 3.23
C TYR A 130 6.84 -22.55 4.17
N LYS A 131 8.13 -22.67 3.84
CA LYS A 131 9.20 -21.96 4.52
C LYS A 131 10.03 -21.22 3.48
N ASP A 132 10.38 -19.98 3.79
CA ASP A 132 11.25 -19.19 2.93
C ASP A 132 12.29 -18.41 3.75
N THR A 133 13.44 -18.15 3.13
CA THR A 133 14.54 -17.45 3.73
C THR A 133 14.96 -16.30 2.83
N ILE A 134 15.00 -15.10 3.39
CA ILE A 134 15.42 -13.87 2.73
C ILE A 134 16.80 -13.50 3.28
N THR A 135 17.75 -13.34 2.39
CA THR A 135 19.14 -12.97 2.72
C THR A 135 19.45 -11.49 2.47
N ASP A 136 18.52 -10.77 1.87
CA ASP A 136 18.66 -9.35 1.61
C ASP A 136 18.68 -8.53 2.91
N SER A 137 19.58 -7.58 3.01
CA SER A 137 19.62 -6.61 4.10
C SER A 137 18.47 -5.61 3.98
N ILE A 138 18.07 -5.03 5.12
CA ILE A 138 17.09 -3.95 5.15
C ILE A 138 17.64 -2.74 4.38
N PRO A 139 16.89 -2.21 3.41
CA PRO A 139 17.26 -0.98 2.71
C PRO A 139 17.45 0.19 3.68
N LYS A 140 18.41 1.08 3.41
CA LYS A 140 18.66 2.25 4.25
C LYS A 140 18.63 3.53 3.42
N PHE A 141 17.99 4.56 3.94
CA PHE A 141 18.12 5.92 3.44
C PHE A 141 19.45 6.51 3.96
N THR A 142 20.28 7.05 3.08
CA THR A 142 21.64 7.48 3.44
C THR A 142 21.82 9.00 3.51
N LYS A 143 20.82 9.77 3.06
CA LYS A 143 20.88 11.25 2.97
C LYS A 143 20.03 11.95 4.03
N TYR A 144 19.79 11.30 5.18
CA TYR A 144 18.94 11.85 6.24
C TYR A 144 19.50 13.18 6.82
N SER A 145 20.82 13.39 6.81
CA SER A 145 21.43 14.65 7.26
C SER A 145 21.08 15.85 6.37
N SER A 146 20.62 15.64 5.14
CA SER A 146 20.22 16.68 4.20
C SER A 146 18.72 16.94 4.15
N ILE A 147 17.92 16.28 4.99
CA ILE A 147 16.48 16.52 5.06
C ILE A 147 16.22 17.92 5.64
N PRO A 148 15.48 18.80 4.94
CA PRO A 148 15.24 20.16 5.39
C PRO A 148 14.38 20.20 6.66
N ASP A 149 14.55 21.26 7.46
CA ASP A 149 13.70 21.55 8.61
C ASP A 149 12.39 22.21 8.23
N SER A 150 12.30 22.74 7.01
CA SER A 150 11.11 23.42 6.50
C SER A 150 10.89 23.17 5.01
N ILE A 151 9.63 23.27 4.59
CA ILE A 151 9.22 23.25 3.19
C ILE A 151 8.41 24.52 2.91
N SER A 152 8.74 25.22 1.81
CA SER A 152 8.00 26.42 1.38
C SER A 152 6.70 26.01 0.66
N GLN A 153 5.62 26.72 0.96
CA GLN A 153 4.34 26.60 0.25
C GLN A 153 4.40 27.23 -1.14
N SER A 154 5.09 28.36 -1.27
CA SER A 154 5.13 29.16 -2.49
C SER A 154 6.39 28.91 -3.34
N GLY A 155 7.43 28.34 -2.75
CA GLY A 155 8.72 28.11 -3.39
C GLY A 155 8.99 26.65 -3.75
N ASN A 156 10.18 26.41 -4.25
CA ASN A 156 10.70 25.11 -4.55
C ASN A 156 11.58 24.58 -3.41
N THR A 157 11.36 23.36 -3.00
CA THR A 157 12.25 22.67 -2.03
C THR A 157 12.94 21.50 -2.72
N SER A 158 14.25 21.51 -2.75
CA SER A 158 15.04 20.40 -3.28
C SER A 158 15.35 19.39 -2.18
N LEU A 159 15.07 18.12 -2.45
CA LEU A 159 15.37 17.02 -1.57
C LEU A 159 16.48 16.18 -2.18
N VAL A 160 17.56 15.97 -1.43
CA VAL A 160 18.67 15.09 -1.83
C VAL A 160 18.34 13.68 -1.42
N LEU A 161 18.48 12.73 -2.33
CA LEU A 161 18.11 11.35 -2.16
C LEU A 161 19.33 10.45 -2.22
N GLY A 162 19.25 9.31 -1.56
CA GLY A 162 20.22 8.24 -1.63
C GLY A 162 19.81 7.09 -0.71
N SER A 163 20.09 5.88 -1.17
CA SER A 163 19.79 4.67 -0.41
C SER A 163 20.82 3.58 -0.67
N THR A 164 20.85 2.59 0.20
CA THR A 164 21.58 1.33 0.00
C THR A 164 20.60 0.17 0.06
N ASN A 165 20.85 -0.84 -0.76
CA ASN A 165 20.03 -2.07 -0.84
C ASN A 165 18.54 -1.85 -1.20
N ALA A 166 18.18 -0.70 -1.77
CA ALA A 166 16.82 -0.40 -2.19
C ALA A 166 16.66 -0.51 -3.70
N ASP A 167 15.47 -0.88 -4.15
CA ASP A 167 15.05 -0.76 -5.54
C ASP A 167 14.37 0.61 -5.77
N SER A 168 13.67 1.09 -4.75
CA SER A 168 12.89 2.32 -4.83
C SER A 168 12.90 3.09 -3.51
N ILE A 169 12.64 4.39 -3.62
CA ILE A 169 12.42 5.32 -2.51
C ILE A 169 11.04 5.94 -2.69
N TYR A 170 10.16 5.77 -1.71
CA TYR A 170 8.93 6.54 -1.62
C TYR A 170 9.17 7.75 -0.74
N ILE A 171 8.71 8.92 -1.17
CA ILE A 171 8.75 10.17 -0.43
C ILE A 171 7.32 10.57 -0.16
N GLY A 172 6.99 10.82 1.10
CA GLY A 172 5.71 11.35 1.53
C GLY A 172 5.90 12.65 2.28
N ILE A 173 5.05 13.63 1.99
CA ILE A 173 4.98 14.89 2.75
C ILE A 173 3.51 15.09 3.10
N SER A 174 3.22 15.31 4.36
CA SER A 174 1.85 15.52 4.84
C SER A 174 1.79 16.72 5.78
N GLY A 175 0.73 17.51 5.66
CA GLY A 175 0.36 18.51 6.64
C GLY A 175 -0.40 17.93 7.81
N SER A 176 -0.56 18.69 8.88
CA SER A 176 -1.28 18.28 10.10
C SER A 176 -2.78 18.01 9.85
N GLN A 177 -3.36 18.51 8.78
CA GLN A 177 -4.78 18.36 8.43
C GLN A 177 -5.03 17.26 7.37
N GLY A 178 -4.07 16.35 7.15
CA GLY A 178 -4.25 15.20 6.26
C GLY A 178 -4.03 15.49 4.77
N SER A 179 -3.76 16.75 4.36
CA SER A 179 -3.29 17.04 3.01
C SER A 179 -1.90 16.45 2.81
N GLY A 180 -1.63 15.84 1.65
CA GLY A 180 -0.36 15.20 1.45
C GLY A 180 0.04 15.09 -0.03
N TRP A 181 1.33 14.90 -0.23
CA TRP A 181 1.95 14.59 -1.51
C TRP A 181 2.84 13.37 -1.34
N GLY A 182 2.90 12.53 -2.33
CA GLY A 182 3.79 11.38 -2.31
C GLY A 182 4.22 10.97 -3.71
N LYS A 183 5.45 10.46 -3.78
CA LYS A 183 6.03 9.97 -5.03
C LYS A 183 6.99 8.82 -4.78
N THR A 184 6.88 7.78 -5.61
CA THR A 184 7.85 6.69 -5.67
C THR A 184 8.84 6.94 -6.79
N LEU A 185 10.12 6.76 -6.50
CA LEU A 185 11.24 6.98 -7.42
C LEU A 185 12.17 5.76 -7.41
N PRO A 186 12.88 5.48 -8.50
CA PRO A 186 13.98 4.52 -8.49
C PRO A 186 15.06 4.92 -7.47
N SER A 187 15.71 3.95 -6.86
CA SER A 187 16.78 4.17 -5.86
C SER A 187 18.01 4.90 -6.43
N THR A 188 18.15 4.92 -7.76
CA THR A 188 19.20 5.65 -8.48
C THR A 188 18.95 7.15 -8.58
N THR A 189 17.76 7.63 -8.21
CA THR A 189 17.43 9.06 -8.21
C THR A 189 18.20 9.76 -7.11
N SER A 190 18.98 10.80 -7.45
CA SER A 190 19.81 11.54 -6.51
C SER A 190 19.14 12.77 -5.89
N SER A 191 18.10 13.31 -6.52
CA SER A 191 17.37 14.47 -6.01
C SER A 191 15.97 14.57 -6.63
N ILE A 192 15.10 15.30 -5.96
CA ILE A 192 13.79 15.71 -6.47
C ILE A 192 13.47 17.10 -5.98
N THR A 193 12.82 17.90 -6.82
CA THR A 193 12.27 19.20 -6.43
C THR A 193 10.78 19.06 -6.16
N VAL A 194 10.37 19.48 -4.97
CA VAL A 194 8.97 19.65 -4.59
C VAL A 194 8.61 21.10 -4.89
N SER A 195 7.78 21.31 -5.90
CA SER A 195 7.38 22.65 -6.34
C SER A 195 5.98 22.96 -5.84
N ASN A 196 5.74 24.21 -5.50
CA ASN A 196 4.40 24.72 -5.16
C ASN A 196 3.66 23.83 -4.15
N ALA A 197 4.11 23.81 -2.92
CA ALA A 197 3.47 23.02 -1.86
C ALA A 197 2.18 23.68 -1.31
N ASN A 198 1.45 24.45 -2.14
CA ASN A 198 0.17 25.08 -1.78
C ASN A 198 -0.94 24.09 -1.39
N TRP A 199 -0.77 22.78 -1.70
CA TRP A 199 -1.60 21.70 -1.17
C TRP A 199 -1.39 21.47 0.36
N LEU A 200 -0.32 22.04 0.95
CA LEU A 200 -0.10 22.07 2.41
C LEU A 200 -0.83 23.24 3.09
N THR A 201 -1.84 23.79 2.48
CA THR A 201 -2.58 24.95 2.99
C THR A 201 -3.03 24.77 4.44
N LEU A 202 -3.01 25.87 5.22
CA LEU A 202 -3.54 25.97 6.57
C LEU A 202 -2.76 25.21 7.66
N THR A 203 -1.54 24.80 7.42
CA THR A 203 -0.72 24.13 8.43
C THR A 203 0.65 24.81 8.56
N THR A 204 1.11 24.94 9.80
CA THR A 204 2.47 25.45 10.11
C THR A 204 3.44 24.31 10.37
N THR A 205 2.94 23.10 10.53
CA THR A 205 3.74 21.91 10.79
C THR A 205 3.29 20.78 9.87
N GLY A 206 4.25 19.97 9.49
CA GLY A 206 4.04 18.79 8.66
C GLY A 206 5.01 17.68 9.01
N LYS A 207 4.90 16.58 8.27
CA LYS A 207 5.75 15.42 8.38
C LYS A 207 6.31 15.08 7.00
N ILE A 208 7.61 14.90 6.91
CA ILE A 208 8.25 14.30 5.75
C ILE A 208 8.66 12.87 6.07
N SER A 209 8.43 11.97 5.14
CA SER A 209 8.83 10.55 5.27
C SER A 209 9.56 10.08 4.02
N PHE A 210 10.55 9.22 4.24
CA PHE A 210 11.27 8.50 3.20
C PHE A 210 11.18 7.01 3.51
N THR A 211 10.63 6.24 2.58
CA THR A 211 10.60 4.79 2.71
C THR A 211 11.47 4.19 1.63
N CYS A 212 12.62 3.65 2.02
CA CYS A 212 13.46 2.85 1.14
C CYS A 212 12.93 1.41 1.16
N PHE A 213 12.71 0.83 -0.01
CA PHE A 213 12.20 -0.53 -0.05
C PHE A 213 12.77 -1.33 -1.22
N LYS A 214 12.79 -2.63 -0.99
CA LYS A 214 13.04 -3.68 -1.96
C LYS A 214 11.84 -4.60 -1.98
N GLN A 215 11.36 -4.92 -3.17
CA GLN A 215 10.22 -5.82 -3.31
C GLN A 215 10.40 -6.77 -4.48
N TYR A 216 9.97 -8.00 -4.30
CA TYR A 216 9.95 -9.02 -5.32
C TYR A 216 8.83 -10.02 -5.05
N SER A 217 8.57 -10.90 -5.97
CA SER A 217 7.59 -11.95 -5.78
C SER A 217 8.15 -13.32 -6.16
N LYS A 218 7.66 -14.34 -5.48
CA LYS A 218 7.93 -15.75 -5.79
C LYS A 218 6.62 -16.48 -5.99
N MET A 219 6.65 -17.53 -6.79
CA MET A 219 5.56 -18.50 -6.86
C MET A 219 5.84 -19.65 -5.89
N VAL A 220 4.84 -20.00 -5.08
CA VAL A 220 4.85 -21.16 -4.20
C VAL A 220 3.65 -22.02 -4.57
N GLY A 221 3.89 -23.06 -5.36
CA GLY A 221 2.79 -23.76 -6.04
C GLY A 221 2.12 -22.85 -7.06
N SER A 222 0.81 -22.67 -6.96
CA SER A 222 0.01 -21.75 -7.77
C SER A 222 -0.04 -20.32 -7.19
N ASP A 223 0.50 -20.09 -5.99
CA ASP A 223 0.29 -18.87 -5.23
C ASP A 223 1.42 -17.89 -5.43
N LYS A 224 1.06 -16.63 -5.65
CA LYS A 224 2.01 -15.53 -5.71
C LYS A 224 2.22 -14.93 -4.34
N ILE A 225 3.46 -14.95 -3.88
CA ILE A 225 3.86 -14.32 -2.62
C ILE A 225 4.70 -13.09 -2.92
N ASN A 226 4.26 -11.95 -2.39
CA ASN A 226 4.96 -10.68 -2.51
C ASN A 226 5.77 -10.41 -1.25
N TYR A 227 7.05 -10.16 -1.43
CA TYR A 227 7.98 -9.82 -0.36
C TYR A 227 8.29 -8.34 -0.43
N LYS A 228 8.28 -7.68 0.73
CA LYS A 228 8.72 -6.30 0.86
C LYS A 228 9.61 -6.16 2.10
N ILE A 229 10.81 -5.63 1.88
CA ILE A 229 11.71 -5.24 2.96
C ILE A 229 11.85 -3.74 2.88
N SER A 230 11.65 -3.03 3.98
CA SER A 230 11.66 -1.57 3.97
C SER A 230 12.22 -0.98 5.26
N SER A 231 12.74 0.24 5.13
CA SER A 231 12.95 1.13 6.26
C SER A 231 12.26 2.46 6.00
N GLU A 232 11.60 2.98 7.02
CA GLU A 232 10.92 4.26 7.01
C GLU A 232 11.67 5.24 7.90
N TYR A 233 11.86 6.46 7.40
CA TYR A 233 12.48 7.58 8.10
C TYR A 233 11.50 8.74 8.10
N THR A 234 11.18 9.25 9.28
CA THR A 234 10.21 10.33 9.43
C THR A 234 10.78 11.50 10.19
N LYS A 235 10.45 12.71 9.77
CA LYS A 235 10.82 13.95 10.43
C LYS A 235 9.64 14.89 10.46
N THR A 236 9.44 15.56 11.60
CA THR A 236 8.55 16.71 11.70
C THR A 236 9.26 17.93 11.11
N ILE A 237 8.58 18.67 10.26
CA ILE A 237 9.09 19.84 9.56
C ILE A 237 8.16 21.04 9.77
N SER A 238 8.71 22.23 9.65
CA SER A 238 7.93 23.47 9.54
C SER A 238 7.45 23.66 8.11
N ILE A 239 6.26 24.24 7.96
CA ILE A 239 5.72 24.66 6.67
C ILE A 239 5.68 26.17 6.65
N VAL A 240 6.41 26.77 5.74
CA VAL A 240 6.58 28.22 5.64
C VAL A 240 5.93 28.76 4.38
N PRO A 241 5.34 29.98 4.43
CA PRO A 241 4.73 30.63 3.27
C PRO A 241 5.62 30.74 2.03
#